data_203f945c22521f7cb7c2c5fe50b5c2a7
#
_entry.id   203f945c22521f7cb7c2c5fe50b5c2a7
#
_cell.length_a   1.000
_cell.length_b   1.000
_cell.length_c   1.000
_cell.angle_alpha   90.00
_cell.angle_beta   90.00
_cell.angle_gamma   90.00
#
_symmetry.space_group_name_H-M   'P 1'
#
loop_
_entity.id
_entity.type
_entity.pdbx_description
1 polymer ?
#
loop_
_entity_poly.entity_id
_entity_poly.type
_entity_poly.pdbx_seq_one_letter_code
_entity_poly.pdbx_strand_id
1 'polypeptide(L)'
;MSEKIAIAISGAAGRMGRRLIALGSAEGNLKIAAAWDTPSHPDFGADSGQLAGVGSNGVPIRSITDDQTPVDVIIDFSTPAATDELIAQALKRRSALVYATTGAAAEQMEALRQAAKTIPVLWSPSMSMTVNLTMLLAQTAARALADKDADVEIIEKHHRFKADAPSGTALKFGRLIAEEMGIDGAVFGREGKTGARPHNQIGYHAVRIGDNPGEHTILFGLLGETIELTVKATNRDAYAVGALRCAEFLAGKPAGEIYTMNDVLNL
;
A
#
# COMPACT_ATOMS: atom_id res chain seq x y z
N MET A 1 18.96 -26.15 3.78
CA MET A 1 17.72 -25.34 3.70
C MET A 1 18.13 -23.94 4.11
N SER A 2 17.87 -22.91 3.31
CA SER A 2 18.11 -21.51 3.71
C SER A 2 17.26 -21.20 4.95
N GLU A 3 17.81 -20.41 5.87
CA GLU A 3 17.08 -19.94 7.03
C GLU A 3 15.88 -19.09 6.58
N LYS A 4 14.71 -19.29 7.21
CA LYS A 4 13.51 -18.53 6.85
C LYS A 4 13.63 -17.11 7.39
N ILE A 5 13.17 -16.13 6.63
CA ILE A 5 13.08 -14.74 7.07
C ILE A 5 12.05 -14.64 8.21
N ALA A 6 12.49 -14.22 9.39
CA ALA A 6 11.64 -14.02 10.55
C ALA A 6 10.91 -12.67 10.43
N ILE A 7 9.58 -12.70 10.28
CA ILE A 7 8.78 -11.50 10.16
C ILE A 7 7.91 -11.25 11.38
N ALA A 8 7.76 -9.97 11.74
CA ALA A 8 6.78 -9.50 12.70
C ALA A 8 5.66 -8.76 11.98
N ILE A 9 4.43 -8.92 12.45
CA ILE A 9 3.26 -8.20 11.93
C ILE A 9 2.78 -7.20 12.99
N SER A 10 2.82 -5.91 12.66
CA SER A 10 2.25 -4.81 13.46
C SER A 10 0.83 -4.50 12.96
N GLY A 11 -0.12 -4.36 13.89
CA GLY A 11 -1.55 -4.36 13.60
C GLY A 11 -2.09 -5.79 13.35
N ALA A 12 -1.51 -6.78 14.04
CA ALA A 12 -1.70 -8.21 13.80
C ALA A 12 -3.15 -8.68 14.00
N ALA A 13 -3.87 -8.11 14.95
CA ALA A 13 -5.27 -8.44 15.23
C ALA A 13 -6.25 -7.80 14.25
N GLY A 14 -5.80 -6.81 13.47
CA GLY A 14 -6.58 -6.14 12.44
C GLY A 14 -6.86 -7.01 11.21
N ARG A 15 -7.76 -6.52 10.34
CA ARG A 15 -8.15 -7.22 9.09
C ARG A 15 -6.97 -7.59 8.19
N MET A 16 -6.03 -6.64 7.99
CA MET A 16 -4.85 -6.88 7.16
C MET A 16 -3.81 -7.75 7.87
N GLY A 17 -3.59 -7.53 9.18
CA GLY A 17 -2.68 -8.34 9.97
C GLY A 17 -3.03 -9.83 9.94
N ARG A 18 -4.30 -10.18 10.12
CA ARG A 18 -4.77 -11.57 10.02
C ARG A 18 -4.55 -12.16 8.62
N ARG A 19 -4.72 -11.37 7.54
CA ARG A 19 -4.44 -11.85 6.18
C ARG A 19 -2.94 -12.05 5.95
N LEU A 20 -2.09 -11.15 6.45
CA LEU A 20 -0.62 -11.30 6.41
C LEU A 20 -0.16 -12.56 7.14
N ILE A 21 -0.70 -12.82 8.33
CA ILE A 21 -0.38 -14.03 9.10
C ILE A 21 -0.83 -15.28 8.34
N ALA A 22 -2.06 -15.28 7.81
CA ALA A 22 -2.58 -16.42 7.07
C ALA A 22 -1.74 -16.74 5.83
N LEU A 23 -1.45 -15.76 5.01
CA LEU A 23 -0.68 -15.93 3.77
C LEU A 23 0.80 -16.18 4.06
N GLY A 24 1.41 -15.41 4.98
CA GLY A 24 2.80 -15.58 5.37
C GLY A 24 3.12 -16.95 6.02
N SER A 25 2.13 -17.54 6.71
CA SER A 25 2.28 -18.90 7.26
C SER A 25 2.34 -19.98 6.17
N ALA A 26 1.77 -19.73 5.00
CA ALA A 26 1.81 -20.63 3.85
C ALA A 26 3.09 -20.49 3.00
N GLU A 27 3.85 -19.39 3.15
CA GLU A 27 5.08 -19.15 2.40
C GLU A 27 6.23 -20.01 2.94
N GLY A 28 6.98 -20.63 2.01
CA GLY A 28 8.07 -21.56 2.36
C GLY A 28 9.29 -20.88 2.97
N ASN A 29 9.55 -19.65 2.65
CA ASN A 29 10.73 -18.85 3.00
C ASN A 29 10.48 -17.81 4.11
N LEU A 30 9.23 -17.65 4.58
CA LEU A 30 8.87 -16.76 5.68
C LEU A 30 8.52 -17.53 6.94
N LYS A 31 8.67 -16.88 8.09
CA LYS A 31 8.25 -17.36 9.41
C LYS A 31 7.59 -16.21 10.16
N ILE A 32 6.32 -16.38 10.53
CA ILE A 32 5.68 -15.46 11.50
C ILE A 32 6.37 -15.69 12.85
N ALA A 33 7.23 -14.76 13.25
CA ALA A 33 7.98 -14.84 14.49
C ALA A 33 7.35 -14.02 15.62
N ALA A 34 6.69 -12.91 15.28
CA ALA A 34 5.99 -12.06 16.23
C ALA A 34 4.72 -11.46 15.64
N ALA A 35 3.75 -11.15 16.51
CA ALA A 35 2.49 -10.54 16.16
C ALA A 35 2.17 -9.45 17.21
N TRP A 36 2.09 -8.18 16.75
CA TRP A 36 1.95 -7.06 17.66
C TRP A 36 0.66 -6.28 17.44
N ASP A 37 0.05 -5.91 18.55
CA ASP A 37 -1.10 -5.00 18.57
C ASP A 37 -1.15 -4.25 19.90
N THR A 38 -2.10 -3.30 20.02
CA THR A 38 -2.30 -2.54 21.24
C THR A 38 -2.80 -3.45 22.39
N PRO A 39 -2.31 -3.27 23.63
CA PRO A 39 -2.82 -4.00 24.79
C PRO A 39 -4.33 -3.88 25.02
N SER A 40 -4.95 -2.81 24.52
CA SER A 40 -6.40 -2.61 24.61
C SER A 40 -7.21 -3.39 23.58
N HIS A 41 -6.57 -4.08 22.63
CA HIS A 41 -7.30 -4.87 21.62
C HIS A 41 -7.96 -6.09 22.29
N PRO A 42 -9.25 -6.40 21.97
CA PRO A 42 -9.95 -7.55 22.57
C PRO A 42 -9.26 -8.91 22.42
N ASP A 43 -8.52 -9.10 21.32
CA ASP A 43 -7.80 -10.33 21.01
C ASP A 43 -6.34 -10.32 21.52
N PHE A 44 -5.96 -9.36 22.40
CA PHE A 44 -4.61 -9.31 22.97
C PHE A 44 -4.32 -10.58 23.78
N GLY A 45 -3.17 -11.19 23.56
CA GLY A 45 -2.76 -12.47 24.15
C GLY A 45 -3.25 -13.72 23.40
N ALA A 46 -4.18 -13.59 22.45
CA ALA A 46 -4.64 -14.72 21.65
C ALA A 46 -3.57 -15.19 20.64
N ASP A 47 -3.60 -16.47 20.27
CA ASP A 47 -2.73 -17.03 19.22
C ASP A 47 -3.07 -16.40 17.85
N SER A 48 -2.07 -15.84 17.22
CA SER A 48 -2.23 -15.10 15.97
C SER A 48 -2.64 -15.97 14.79
N GLY A 49 -2.20 -17.24 14.77
CA GLY A 49 -2.58 -18.20 13.74
C GLY A 49 -4.04 -18.63 13.88
N GLN A 50 -4.53 -18.84 15.10
CA GLN A 50 -5.95 -19.12 15.34
C GLN A 50 -6.82 -17.94 14.89
N LEU A 51 -6.45 -16.71 15.24
CA LEU A 51 -7.16 -15.50 14.78
C LEU A 51 -7.14 -15.31 13.25
N ALA A 52 -6.06 -15.76 12.61
CA ALA A 52 -5.92 -15.72 11.16
C ALA A 52 -6.63 -16.89 10.44
N GLY A 53 -7.16 -17.89 11.20
CA GLY A 53 -7.88 -19.03 10.64
C GLY A 53 -6.99 -20.14 10.06
N VAL A 54 -5.71 -20.20 10.45
CA VAL A 54 -4.73 -21.21 9.95
C VAL A 54 -4.30 -22.23 10.99
N GLY A 55 -4.99 -22.29 12.12
CA GLY A 55 -4.61 -23.10 13.26
C GLY A 55 -3.61 -22.39 14.18
N SER A 56 -3.26 -23.03 15.31
CA SER A 56 -2.29 -22.43 16.23
C SER A 56 -0.89 -22.43 15.61
N ASN A 57 -0.22 -21.27 15.67
CA ASN A 57 1.16 -21.10 15.27
C ASN A 57 2.12 -20.85 16.46
N GLY A 58 1.59 -20.80 17.68
CA GLY A 58 2.36 -20.58 18.91
C GLY A 58 2.83 -19.13 19.09
N VAL A 59 2.34 -18.18 18.27
CA VAL A 59 2.73 -16.76 18.32
C VAL A 59 1.57 -15.94 18.90
N PRO A 60 1.59 -15.59 20.19
CA PRO A 60 0.54 -14.77 20.78
C PRO A 60 0.65 -13.31 20.35
N ILE A 61 -0.50 -12.62 20.31
CA ILE A 61 -0.53 -11.17 20.10
C ILE A 61 0.01 -10.46 21.35
N ARG A 62 1.06 -9.65 21.16
CA ARG A 62 1.74 -8.92 22.25
C ARG A 62 1.90 -7.44 21.93
N SER A 63 2.31 -6.66 22.92
CA SER A 63 2.81 -5.31 22.69
C SER A 63 4.20 -5.38 22.07
N ILE A 64 4.48 -4.51 21.10
CA ILE A 64 5.81 -4.39 20.49
C ILE A 64 6.90 -4.02 21.51
N THR A 65 6.54 -3.31 22.59
CA THR A 65 7.47 -2.90 23.66
C THR A 65 7.88 -4.06 24.56
N ASP A 66 6.98 -5.02 24.80
CA ASP A 66 7.17 -6.11 25.74
C ASP A 66 7.75 -7.36 25.09
N ASP A 67 7.54 -7.51 23.80
CA ASP A 67 8.08 -8.64 23.05
C ASP A 67 9.55 -8.40 22.67
N GLN A 68 10.43 -9.36 23.00
CA GLN A 68 11.86 -9.29 22.67
C GLN A 68 12.24 -10.29 21.56
N THR A 69 11.26 -10.89 20.88
CA THR A 69 11.51 -11.85 19.81
C THR A 69 12.34 -11.21 18.69
N PRO A 70 13.48 -11.80 18.30
CA PRO A 70 14.27 -11.31 17.16
C PRO A 70 13.48 -11.48 15.86
N VAL A 71 13.49 -10.44 15.02
CA VAL A 71 12.83 -10.44 13.71
C VAL A 71 13.70 -9.73 12.68
N ASP A 72 13.72 -10.24 11.47
CA ASP A 72 14.48 -9.66 10.36
C ASP A 72 13.72 -8.47 9.76
N VAL A 73 12.41 -8.61 9.57
CA VAL A 73 11.56 -7.61 8.93
C VAL A 73 10.27 -7.40 9.72
N ILE A 74 9.89 -6.16 9.91
CA ILE A 74 8.60 -5.75 10.47
C ILE A 74 7.70 -5.32 9.31
N ILE A 75 6.47 -5.85 9.24
CA ILE A 75 5.44 -5.41 8.30
C ILE A 75 4.36 -4.70 9.10
N ASP A 76 4.13 -3.42 8.78
CA ASP A 76 3.19 -2.58 9.51
C ASP A 76 1.93 -2.25 8.72
N PHE A 77 0.78 -2.66 9.27
CA PHE A 77 -0.58 -2.27 8.87
C PHE A 77 -1.38 -1.81 10.09
N SER A 78 -0.78 -1.02 10.94
CA SER A 78 -1.41 -0.49 12.16
C SER A 78 -2.12 0.84 11.92
N THR A 79 -1.84 1.85 12.72
CA THR A 79 -2.41 3.19 12.64
C THR A 79 -1.32 4.25 12.74
N PRO A 80 -1.55 5.50 12.27
CA PRO A 80 -0.57 6.59 12.42
C PRO A 80 -0.13 6.83 13.87
N ALA A 81 -1.02 6.58 14.85
CA ALA A 81 -0.70 6.75 16.26
C ALA A 81 0.41 5.81 16.77
N ALA A 82 0.62 4.67 16.11
CA ALA A 82 1.67 3.72 16.48
C ALA A 82 3.02 3.98 15.80
N THR A 83 3.09 4.90 14.84
CA THR A 83 4.25 5.08 13.95
C THR A 83 5.53 5.40 14.70
N ASP A 84 5.49 6.32 15.67
CA ASP A 84 6.70 6.77 16.37
C ASP A 84 7.32 5.63 17.18
N GLU A 85 6.48 4.87 17.92
CA GLU A 85 6.94 3.69 18.68
C GLU A 85 7.45 2.59 17.73
N LEU A 86 6.75 2.35 16.62
CA LEU A 86 7.16 1.38 15.62
C LEU A 86 8.56 1.68 15.07
N ILE A 87 8.83 2.94 14.70
CA ILE A 87 10.13 3.39 14.20
C ILE A 87 11.22 3.18 15.29
N ALA A 88 10.92 3.58 16.53
CA ALA A 88 11.87 3.42 17.65
C ALA A 88 12.21 1.94 17.88
N GLN A 89 11.23 1.06 17.83
CA GLN A 89 11.44 -0.38 18.01
C GLN A 89 12.14 -1.04 16.81
N ALA A 90 11.86 -0.61 15.58
CA ALA A 90 12.56 -1.09 14.39
C ALA A 90 14.07 -0.73 14.45
N LEU A 91 14.39 0.51 14.82
CA LEU A 91 15.78 0.98 15.03
C LEU A 91 16.48 0.21 16.15
N LYS A 92 15.84 0.06 17.31
CA LYS A 92 16.39 -0.68 18.47
C LYS A 92 16.72 -2.13 18.13
N ARG A 93 15.88 -2.79 17.34
CA ARG A 93 16.03 -4.19 16.91
C ARG A 93 16.93 -4.36 15.70
N ARG A 94 17.24 -3.26 15.01
CA ARG A 94 17.92 -3.25 13.69
C ARG A 94 17.18 -4.10 12.65
N SER A 95 15.85 -4.15 12.74
CA SER A 95 15.00 -4.87 11.81
C SER A 95 14.64 -3.98 10.62
N ALA A 96 14.54 -4.56 9.44
CA ALA A 96 13.99 -3.85 8.28
C ALA A 96 12.51 -3.54 8.50
N LEU A 97 12.00 -2.47 7.88
CA LEU A 97 10.63 -1.99 8.07
C LEU A 97 9.87 -1.83 6.75
N VAL A 98 8.84 -2.62 6.54
CA VAL A 98 7.82 -2.42 5.48
C VAL A 98 6.67 -1.62 6.09
N TYR A 99 6.61 -0.32 5.76
CA TYR A 99 5.60 0.59 6.30
C TYR A 99 4.44 0.79 5.32
N ALA A 100 3.27 0.25 5.65
CA ALA A 100 2.05 0.31 4.83
C ALA A 100 0.94 1.16 5.45
N THR A 101 1.13 1.67 6.65
CA THR A 101 0.17 2.58 7.29
C THR A 101 0.05 3.88 6.50
N THR A 102 -1.18 4.32 6.28
CA THR A 102 -1.51 5.56 5.58
C THR A 102 -1.94 6.66 6.55
N GLY A 103 -1.76 7.92 6.16
CA GLY A 103 -2.18 9.07 6.99
C GLY A 103 -1.17 9.47 8.06
N ALA A 104 0.08 9.01 7.97
CA ALA A 104 1.17 9.51 8.84
C ALA A 104 1.38 11.02 8.64
N ALA A 105 1.68 11.72 9.73
CA ALA A 105 2.02 13.13 9.71
C ALA A 105 3.34 13.40 8.99
N ALA A 106 3.59 14.64 8.56
CA ALA A 106 4.82 15.01 7.86
C ALA A 106 6.07 14.72 8.70
N GLU A 107 6.00 14.95 10.01
CA GLU A 107 7.06 14.69 10.97
C GLU A 107 7.38 13.19 11.08
N GLN A 108 6.35 12.34 11.04
CA GLN A 108 6.50 10.88 11.06
C GLN A 108 7.12 10.36 9.75
N MET A 109 6.73 10.95 8.61
CA MET A 109 7.36 10.64 7.34
C MET A 109 8.84 11.07 7.29
N GLU A 110 9.19 12.17 7.94
CA GLU A 110 10.59 12.58 8.10
C GLU A 110 11.35 11.62 9.03
N ALA A 111 10.73 11.20 10.14
CA ALA A 111 11.33 10.19 11.03
C ALA A 111 11.61 8.86 10.30
N LEU A 112 10.70 8.42 9.39
CA LEU A 112 10.94 7.26 8.53
C LEU A 112 12.14 7.45 7.60
N ARG A 113 12.31 8.66 7.00
CA ARG A 113 13.49 8.97 6.17
C ARG A 113 14.78 8.93 6.98
N GLN A 114 14.77 9.43 8.22
CA GLN A 114 15.94 9.34 9.10
C GLN A 114 16.23 7.89 9.51
N ALA A 115 15.20 7.10 9.83
CA ALA A 115 15.35 5.67 10.14
C ALA A 115 15.95 4.89 8.96
N ALA A 116 15.59 5.23 7.73
CA ALA A 116 16.11 4.60 6.51
C ALA A 116 17.64 4.70 6.37
N LYS A 117 18.26 5.69 6.98
CA LYS A 117 19.73 5.82 7.01
C LYS A 117 20.42 4.76 7.90
N THR A 118 19.66 4.10 8.77
CA THR A 118 20.18 3.14 9.75
C THR A 118 19.68 1.72 9.52
N ILE A 119 18.43 1.57 9.09
CA ILE A 119 17.79 0.29 8.78
C ILE A 119 17.16 0.34 7.39
N PRO A 120 17.02 -0.79 6.68
CA PRO A 120 16.24 -0.82 5.43
C PRO A 120 14.77 -0.45 5.71
N VAL A 121 14.25 0.54 5.00
CA VAL A 121 12.84 0.95 5.09
C VAL A 121 12.23 0.94 3.70
N LEU A 122 11.06 0.31 3.57
CA LEU A 122 10.22 0.41 2.38
C LEU A 122 8.89 1.06 2.77
N TRP A 123 8.51 2.08 2.02
CA TRP A 123 7.22 2.73 2.17
C TRP A 123 6.43 2.73 0.87
N SER A 124 5.17 2.35 0.97
CA SER A 124 4.21 2.53 -0.11
C SER A 124 2.79 2.72 0.45
N PRO A 125 2.04 3.72 -0.01
CA PRO A 125 0.64 3.92 0.41
C PRO A 125 -0.31 2.84 -0.14
N SER A 126 0.16 2.04 -1.09
CA SER A 126 -0.52 0.84 -1.59
C SER A 126 0.48 -0.28 -1.79
N MET A 127 0.28 -1.40 -1.13
CA MET A 127 1.13 -2.59 -1.27
C MET A 127 0.71 -3.49 -2.46
N SER A 128 -0.29 -3.10 -3.25
CA SER A 128 -0.66 -3.84 -4.46
C SER A 128 0.39 -3.66 -5.55
N MET A 129 1.04 -4.74 -5.97
CA MET A 129 2.02 -4.74 -7.05
C MET A 129 1.40 -4.25 -8.36
N THR A 130 0.20 -4.73 -8.71
CA THR A 130 -0.48 -4.35 -9.96
C THR A 130 -0.91 -2.89 -9.98
N VAL A 131 -1.34 -2.31 -8.84
CA VAL A 131 -1.66 -0.89 -8.74
C VAL A 131 -0.41 -0.03 -8.99
N ASN A 132 0.74 -0.39 -8.39
CA ASN A 132 1.98 0.37 -8.59
C ASN A 132 2.51 0.22 -10.01
N LEU A 133 2.47 -0.99 -10.59
CA LEU A 133 2.80 -1.18 -12.01
C LEU A 133 1.88 -0.33 -12.93
N THR A 134 0.57 -0.32 -12.66
CA THR A 134 -0.37 0.50 -13.45
C THR A 134 -0.09 1.99 -13.29
N MET A 135 0.36 2.46 -12.11
CA MET A 135 0.81 3.85 -11.93
C MET A 135 1.99 4.20 -12.84
N LEU A 136 2.99 3.32 -12.93
CA LEU A 136 4.13 3.52 -13.84
C LEU A 136 3.70 3.53 -15.31
N LEU A 137 2.83 2.60 -15.72
CA LEU A 137 2.28 2.56 -17.08
C LEU A 137 1.50 3.83 -17.40
N ALA A 138 0.71 4.34 -16.46
CA ALA A 138 -0.04 5.58 -16.61
C ALA A 138 0.89 6.80 -16.73
N GLN A 139 1.97 6.89 -15.93
CA GLN A 139 2.98 7.94 -16.08
C GLN A 139 3.70 7.85 -17.43
N THR A 140 4.03 6.62 -17.88
CA THR A 140 4.67 6.42 -19.18
C THR A 140 3.76 6.88 -20.33
N ALA A 141 2.47 6.51 -20.29
CA ALA A 141 1.48 6.99 -21.26
C ALA A 141 1.32 8.52 -21.19
N ALA A 142 1.19 9.08 -20.00
CA ALA A 142 1.07 10.52 -19.79
C ALA A 142 2.25 11.30 -20.39
N ARG A 143 3.49 10.84 -20.14
CA ARG A 143 4.70 11.44 -20.70
C ARG A 143 4.74 11.38 -22.22
N ALA A 144 4.35 10.24 -22.78
CA ALA A 144 4.32 10.06 -24.24
C ALA A 144 3.25 10.90 -24.93
N LEU A 145 2.17 11.26 -24.23
CA LEU A 145 1.00 11.95 -24.75
C LEU A 145 0.90 13.42 -24.30
N ALA A 146 1.86 13.94 -23.55
CA ALA A 146 1.80 15.26 -22.92
C ALA A 146 1.56 16.41 -23.91
N ASP A 147 2.11 16.31 -25.12
CA ASP A 147 2.01 17.32 -26.19
C ASP A 147 1.09 16.88 -27.35
N LYS A 148 0.24 15.87 -27.14
CA LYS A 148 -0.60 15.26 -28.19
C LYS A 148 -2.09 15.55 -28.04
N ASP A 149 -2.48 16.55 -27.24
CA ASP A 149 -3.88 16.94 -27.04
C ASP A 149 -4.75 15.79 -26.48
N ALA A 150 -4.16 14.99 -25.57
CA ALA A 150 -4.84 13.85 -24.97
C ALA A 150 -5.71 14.26 -23.79
N ASP A 151 -6.95 13.81 -23.77
CA ASP A 151 -7.86 13.91 -22.64
C ASP A 151 -7.56 12.82 -21.60
N VAL A 152 -7.71 13.13 -20.31
CA VAL A 152 -7.52 12.18 -19.23
C VAL A 152 -8.76 12.06 -18.35
N GLU A 153 -9.27 10.83 -18.19
CA GLU A 153 -10.37 10.52 -17.28
C GLU A 153 -10.02 9.35 -16.39
N ILE A 154 -10.42 9.38 -15.13
CA ILE A 154 -10.17 8.34 -14.14
C ILE A 154 -11.51 7.87 -13.58
N ILE A 155 -11.82 6.58 -13.76
CA ILE A 155 -13.01 5.95 -13.20
C ILE A 155 -12.56 5.02 -12.08
N GLU A 156 -13.13 5.18 -10.87
CA GLU A 156 -12.87 4.28 -9.76
C GLU A 156 -14.16 3.67 -9.22
N LYS A 157 -14.08 2.42 -8.82
CA LYS A 157 -15.21 1.67 -8.26
C LYS A 157 -14.80 1.05 -6.94
N HIS A 158 -15.57 1.31 -5.89
CA HIS A 158 -15.39 0.70 -4.57
C HIS A 158 -16.73 0.28 -3.96
N HIS A 159 -16.63 -0.47 -2.86
CA HIS A 159 -17.78 -0.92 -2.09
C HIS A 159 -18.60 0.26 -1.55
N ARG A 160 -19.89 0.01 -1.30
CA ARG A 160 -20.87 1.02 -0.82
C ARG A 160 -20.52 1.70 0.50
N PHE A 161 -19.63 1.09 1.29
CA PHE A 161 -19.22 1.59 2.61
C PHE A 161 -17.98 2.48 2.58
N LYS A 162 -17.39 2.76 1.41
CA LYS A 162 -16.24 3.66 1.29
C LYS A 162 -16.69 5.10 1.40
N ALA A 163 -16.17 5.80 2.41
CA ALA A 163 -16.62 7.17 2.75
C ALA A 163 -16.01 8.26 1.86
N ASP A 164 -14.73 8.10 1.47
CA ASP A 164 -14.03 9.05 0.62
C ASP A 164 -14.33 8.81 -0.87
N ALA A 165 -14.47 9.90 -1.63
CA ALA A 165 -14.64 9.91 -3.09
C ALA A 165 -14.04 11.20 -3.67
N PRO A 166 -13.16 11.12 -4.69
CA PRO A 166 -12.52 9.91 -5.21
C PRO A 166 -11.61 9.23 -4.19
N SER A 167 -11.25 7.97 -4.46
CA SER A 167 -10.31 7.23 -3.62
C SER A 167 -8.91 7.87 -3.64
N GLY A 168 -8.15 7.72 -2.54
CA GLY A 168 -6.76 8.19 -2.48
C GLY A 168 -5.89 7.63 -3.61
N THR A 169 -6.15 6.40 -4.08
CA THR A 169 -5.46 5.79 -5.22
C THR A 169 -5.80 6.50 -6.53
N ALA A 170 -7.07 6.84 -6.77
CA ALA A 170 -7.48 7.61 -7.96
C ALA A 170 -6.83 9.00 -7.97
N LEU A 171 -6.82 9.69 -6.83
CA LEU A 171 -6.15 10.99 -6.69
C LEU A 171 -4.63 10.87 -6.91
N LYS A 172 -4.00 9.76 -6.49
CA LYS A 172 -2.59 9.53 -6.76
C LYS A 172 -2.32 9.30 -8.24
N PHE A 173 -3.13 8.51 -8.95
CA PHE A 173 -3.04 8.37 -10.40
C PHE A 173 -3.11 9.74 -11.09
N GLY A 174 -4.11 10.55 -10.76
CA GLY A 174 -4.28 11.86 -11.37
C GLY A 174 -3.11 12.80 -11.10
N ARG A 175 -2.56 12.82 -9.88
CA ARG A 175 -1.39 13.65 -9.56
C ARG A 175 -0.19 13.27 -10.40
N LEU A 176 0.13 11.96 -10.48
CA LEU A 176 1.25 11.47 -11.28
C LEU A 176 1.10 11.81 -12.76
N ILE A 177 -0.12 11.72 -13.30
CA ILE A 177 -0.42 12.08 -14.69
C ILE A 177 -0.33 13.60 -14.88
N ALA A 178 -0.89 14.39 -13.95
CA ALA A 178 -0.87 15.84 -13.99
C ALA A 178 0.57 16.39 -14.00
N GLU A 179 1.45 15.82 -13.20
CA GLU A 179 2.88 16.17 -13.15
C GLU A 179 3.57 15.95 -14.51
N GLU A 180 3.27 14.84 -15.21
CA GLU A 180 3.89 14.52 -16.51
C GLU A 180 3.30 15.35 -17.67
N MET A 181 2.01 15.70 -17.62
CA MET A 181 1.31 16.39 -18.70
C MET A 181 1.16 17.90 -18.47
N GLY A 182 1.56 18.43 -17.32
CA GLY A 182 1.39 19.84 -16.98
C GLY A 182 -0.09 20.25 -16.81
N ILE A 183 -0.95 19.31 -16.34
CA ILE A 183 -2.38 19.58 -16.12
C ILE A 183 -2.57 20.09 -14.69
N ASP A 184 -3.31 21.20 -14.52
CA ASP A 184 -3.61 21.81 -13.23
C ASP A 184 -5.10 21.77 -12.85
N GLY A 185 -5.99 21.44 -13.80
CA GLY A 185 -7.42 21.34 -13.59
C GLY A 185 -7.87 19.93 -13.14
N ALA A 186 -8.90 19.89 -12.28
CA ALA A 186 -9.59 18.67 -11.89
C ALA A 186 -11.10 18.89 -11.90
N VAL A 187 -11.85 17.87 -12.37
CA VAL A 187 -13.31 17.88 -12.33
C VAL A 187 -13.84 16.58 -11.73
N PHE A 188 -14.79 16.70 -10.81
CA PHE A 188 -15.35 15.58 -10.06
C PHE A 188 -16.78 15.27 -10.55
N GLY A 189 -16.85 14.52 -11.66
CA GLY A 189 -18.09 14.25 -12.38
C GLY A 189 -18.54 15.42 -13.27
N ARG A 190 -19.51 15.13 -14.15
CA ARG A 190 -20.18 16.14 -15.00
C ARG A 190 -21.67 15.89 -14.96
N GLU A 191 -22.46 16.95 -14.90
CA GLU A 191 -23.93 16.88 -14.87
C GLU A 191 -24.53 17.96 -15.79
N GLY A 192 -25.62 17.60 -16.46
CA GLY A 192 -26.38 18.53 -17.32
C GLY A 192 -25.64 18.89 -18.61
N LYS A 193 -25.84 20.12 -19.08
CA LYS A 193 -25.23 20.67 -20.31
C LYS A 193 -23.95 21.42 -19.95
N THR A 194 -22.82 20.73 -19.91
CA THR A 194 -21.52 21.28 -19.47
C THR A 194 -20.74 21.95 -20.60
N GLY A 195 -21.20 21.90 -21.85
CA GLY A 195 -20.43 22.31 -23.03
C GLY A 195 -19.36 21.27 -23.41
N ALA A 196 -18.45 21.67 -24.32
CA ALA A 196 -17.32 20.84 -24.68
C ALA A 196 -16.37 20.68 -23.48
N ARG A 197 -15.69 19.52 -23.42
CA ARG A 197 -14.68 19.26 -22.40
C ARG A 197 -13.50 20.23 -22.55
N PRO A 198 -13.07 20.95 -21.50
CA PRO A 198 -11.79 21.66 -21.51
C PRO A 198 -10.61 20.68 -21.55
N HIS A 199 -9.50 21.04 -22.24
CA HIS A 199 -8.33 20.17 -22.37
C HIS A 199 -7.51 20.07 -21.09
N ASN A 200 -7.27 21.19 -20.39
CA ASN A 200 -6.37 21.24 -19.22
C ASN A 200 -7.04 20.77 -17.92
N GLN A 201 -7.62 19.55 -17.92
CA GLN A 201 -8.24 18.98 -16.72
C GLN A 201 -8.20 17.45 -16.72
N ILE A 202 -8.17 16.85 -15.52
CA ILE A 202 -8.41 15.44 -15.30
C ILE A 202 -9.82 15.25 -14.73
N GLY A 203 -10.62 14.37 -15.36
CA GLY A 203 -11.93 13.99 -14.86
C GLY A 203 -11.85 12.81 -13.88
N TYR A 204 -12.62 12.87 -12.78
CA TYR A 204 -12.73 11.80 -11.80
C TYR A 204 -14.17 11.34 -11.66
N HIS A 205 -14.38 10.02 -11.73
CA HIS A 205 -15.69 9.40 -11.64
C HIS A 205 -15.68 8.31 -10.58
N ALA A 206 -16.34 8.54 -9.47
CA ALA A 206 -16.37 7.63 -8.32
C ALA A 206 -17.67 6.83 -8.30
N VAL A 207 -17.57 5.50 -8.45
CA VAL A 207 -18.68 4.56 -8.36
C VAL A 207 -18.65 3.84 -7.01
N ARG A 208 -19.80 3.73 -6.34
CA ARG A 208 -19.99 2.99 -5.09
C ARG A 208 -20.99 1.88 -5.32
N ILE A 209 -20.53 0.61 -5.27
CA ILE A 209 -21.36 -0.55 -5.63
C ILE A 209 -20.95 -1.80 -4.86
N GLY A 210 -21.93 -2.50 -4.29
CA GLY A 210 -21.75 -3.80 -3.64
C GLY A 210 -20.63 -3.81 -2.62
N ASP A 211 -19.76 -4.81 -2.75
CA ASP A 211 -18.58 -5.09 -1.90
C ASP A 211 -17.25 -4.96 -2.66
N ASN A 212 -17.23 -4.32 -3.84
CA ASN A 212 -16.07 -4.17 -4.69
C ASN A 212 -14.85 -3.65 -3.90
N PRO A 213 -13.73 -4.40 -3.82
CA PRO A 213 -12.58 -4.01 -3.02
C PRO A 213 -11.77 -2.85 -3.60
N GLY A 214 -11.91 -2.58 -4.90
CA GLY A 214 -11.28 -1.47 -5.60
C GLY A 214 -10.94 -1.78 -7.05
N GLU A 215 -11.39 -0.91 -7.94
CA GLU A 215 -11.08 -0.96 -9.38
C GLU A 215 -10.78 0.45 -9.85
N HIS A 216 -9.77 0.61 -10.70
CA HIS A 216 -9.39 1.88 -11.29
C HIS A 216 -9.16 1.70 -12.78
N THR A 217 -9.80 2.54 -13.58
CA THR A 217 -9.58 2.64 -15.03
C THR A 217 -9.12 4.05 -15.36
N ILE A 218 -7.95 4.14 -15.97
CA ILE A 218 -7.35 5.37 -16.44
C ILE A 218 -7.48 5.39 -17.97
N LEU A 219 -8.12 6.43 -18.50
CA LEU A 219 -8.36 6.61 -19.91
C LEU A 219 -7.51 7.78 -20.42
N PHE A 220 -6.82 7.55 -21.54
CA PHE A 220 -6.18 8.59 -22.35
C PHE A 220 -6.87 8.59 -23.70
N GLY A 221 -7.60 9.64 -24.02
CA GLY A 221 -8.38 9.78 -25.25
C GLY A 221 -7.77 10.78 -26.20
N LEU A 222 -7.56 10.37 -27.46
CA LEU A 222 -7.23 11.23 -28.58
C LEU A 222 -8.37 11.18 -29.60
N LEU A 223 -8.33 12.07 -30.60
CA LEU A 223 -9.29 11.98 -31.69
C LEU A 223 -9.05 10.66 -32.47
N GLY A 224 -10.06 9.78 -32.45
CA GLY A 224 -10.06 8.50 -33.17
C GLY A 224 -9.54 7.29 -32.40
N GLU A 225 -8.91 7.48 -31.20
CA GLU A 225 -8.39 6.35 -30.42
C GLU A 225 -8.37 6.63 -28.91
N THR A 226 -8.35 5.57 -28.12
CA THR A 226 -8.28 5.65 -26.65
C THR A 226 -7.43 4.52 -26.09
N ILE A 227 -6.61 4.82 -25.08
CA ILE A 227 -5.93 3.82 -24.24
C ILE A 227 -6.70 3.71 -22.92
N GLU A 228 -6.99 2.49 -22.50
CA GLU A 228 -7.55 2.19 -21.17
C GLU A 228 -6.60 1.32 -20.37
N LEU A 229 -6.15 1.81 -19.21
CA LEU A 229 -5.38 1.03 -18.26
C LEU A 229 -6.28 0.69 -17.06
N THR A 230 -6.63 -0.57 -16.92
CA THR A 230 -7.53 -1.03 -15.86
C THR A 230 -6.84 -1.97 -14.89
N VAL A 231 -6.93 -1.66 -13.60
CA VAL A 231 -6.48 -2.51 -12.50
C VAL A 231 -7.64 -2.81 -11.56
N LYS A 232 -7.80 -4.10 -11.19
CA LYS A 232 -8.88 -4.59 -10.33
C LYS A 232 -8.32 -5.40 -9.18
N ALA A 233 -8.72 -5.08 -7.95
CA ALA A 233 -8.54 -5.97 -6.82
C ALA A 233 -9.71 -6.97 -6.79
N THR A 234 -9.43 -8.26 -6.68
CA THR A 234 -10.47 -9.30 -6.50
C THR A 234 -10.79 -9.52 -5.03
N ASN A 235 -9.80 -9.29 -4.16
CA ASN A 235 -9.92 -9.30 -2.71
C ASN A 235 -8.79 -8.48 -2.09
N ARG A 236 -8.71 -8.44 -0.75
CA ARG A 236 -7.66 -7.68 -0.03
C ARG A 236 -6.31 -8.40 0.02
N ASP A 237 -6.23 -9.65 -0.41
CA ASP A 237 -4.98 -10.41 -0.40
C ASP A 237 -3.90 -9.79 -1.30
N ALA A 238 -4.30 -9.07 -2.33
CA ALA A 238 -3.38 -8.32 -3.19
C ALA A 238 -2.43 -7.40 -2.39
N TYR A 239 -2.93 -6.76 -1.32
CA TYR A 239 -2.10 -5.91 -0.45
C TYR A 239 -1.22 -6.72 0.50
N ALA A 240 -1.75 -7.83 1.05
CA ALA A 240 -0.99 -8.69 1.94
C ALA A 240 0.13 -9.42 1.19
N VAL A 241 -0.15 -10.00 0.03
CA VAL A 241 0.85 -10.64 -0.84
C VAL A 241 1.93 -9.64 -1.22
N GLY A 242 1.56 -8.43 -1.65
CA GLY A 242 2.54 -7.40 -2.00
C GLY A 242 3.43 -7.02 -0.82
N ALA A 243 2.88 -6.88 0.39
CA ALA A 243 3.68 -6.58 1.59
C ALA A 243 4.61 -7.74 1.99
N LEU A 244 4.20 -9.00 1.81
CA LEU A 244 5.07 -10.17 2.01
C LEU A 244 6.23 -10.16 0.98
N ARG A 245 5.97 -9.83 -0.28
CA ARG A 245 7.03 -9.66 -1.29
C ARG A 245 7.95 -8.48 -0.97
N CYS A 246 7.42 -7.38 -0.40
CA CYS A 246 8.26 -6.29 0.11
C CYS A 246 9.18 -6.77 1.24
N ALA A 247 8.69 -7.60 2.16
CA ALA A 247 9.50 -8.14 3.24
C ALA A 247 10.62 -9.07 2.71
N GLU A 248 10.32 -9.93 1.76
CA GLU A 248 11.33 -10.78 1.09
C GLU A 248 12.39 -9.94 0.37
N PHE A 249 11.97 -8.91 -0.36
CA PHE A 249 12.87 -7.98 -1.04
C PHE A 249 13.77 -7.23 -0.05
N LEU A 250 13.19 -6.76 1.06
CA LEU A 250 13.87 -5.89 2.00
C LEU A 250 14.86 -6.63 2.91
N ALA A 251 14.62 -7.95 3.11
CA ALA A 251 15.52 -8.79 3.88
C ALA A 251 16.92 -8.82 3.24
N GLY A 252 17.93 -8.36 3.98
CA GLY A 252 19.30 -8.26 3.51
C GLY A 252 19.63 -7.07 2.61
N LYS A 253 18.71 -6.14 2.37
CA LYS A 253 19.00 -4.87 1.70
C LYS A 253 19.78 -3.94 2.62
N PRO A 254 20.67 -3.08 2.09
CA PRO A 254 21.35 -2.06 2.88
C PRO A 254 20.38 -0.96 3.33
N ALA A 255 20.75 -0.29 4.43
CA ALA A 255 20.14 0.99 4.79
C ALA A 255 20.62 2.09 3.82
N GLY A 256 19.85 3.19 3.72
CA GLY A 256 20.18 4.31 2.84
C GLY A 256 18.98 5.20 2.59
N GLU A 257 18.36 5.07 1.44
CA GLU A 257 17.12 5.75 1.09
C GLU A 257 15.91 4.84 1.33
N ILE A 258 14.72 5.44 1.33
CA ILE A 258 13.46 4.66 1.41
C ILE A 258 13.25 3.91 0.10
N TYR A 259 13.16 2.60 0.19
CA TYR A 259 12.72 1.74 -0.90
C TYR A 259 11.23 1.93 -1.18
N THR A 260 10.83 1.69 -2.41
CA THR A 260 9.47 1.82 -2.89
C THR A 260 8.99 0.51 -3.53
N MET A 261 7.73 0.45 -3.93
CA MET A 261 7.22 -0.69 -4.69
C MET A 261 7.88 -0.83 -6.08
N ASN A 262 8.40 0.26 -6.66
CA ASN A 262 9.13 0.19 -7.93
C ASN A 262 10.42 -0.62 -7.79
N ASP A 263 11.13 -0.47 -6.66
CA ASP A 263 12.33 -1.27 -6.38
C ASP A 263 12.01 -2.76 -6.24
N VAL A 264 10.86 -3.10 -5.64
CA VAL A 264 10.39 -4.50 -5.52
C VAL A 264 10.04 -5.09 -6.89
N LEU A 265 9.54 -4.27 -7.80
CA LEU A 265 9.15 -4.67 -9.16
C LEU A 265 10.31 -4.61 -10.17
N ASN A 266 11.51 -4.16 -9.74
CA ASN A 266 12.68 -3.93 -10.60
C ASN A 266 12.40 -2.94 -11.74
N LEU A 267 11.76 -1.80 -11.42
CA LEU A 267 11.32 -0.77 -12.36
C LEU A 267 12.08 0.54 -12.16
#